data_dbab572ea500124d47b7ed2b9e4ea1fb
#
_entry.id   dbab572ea500124d47b7ed2b9e4ea1fb
#
_cell.length_a   1.000
_cell.length_b   1.000
_cell.length_c   1.000
_cell.angle_alpha   90.00
_cell.angle_beta   90.00
_cell.angle_gamma   90.00
#
_symmetry.space_group_name_H-M   'P 1'
#
loop_
_entity.id
_entity.type
_entity.pdbx_description
1 polymer ?
#
loop_
_entity_poly.entity_id
_entity_poly.type
_entity_poly.pdbx_seq_one_letter_code
_entity_poly.pdbx_strand_id
1 'polypeptide(L)'
;NIFIGGFSSGGNLAVLLSNYLIKTQNSLKSKGLFVVDSPLDLERLYDGAAEDVKKNVSEEAVEEGNYLLQLFNNELGNPKDNIENYKALSPYLMSCDSKQNIEYLKNIKVRLYCEPDLEWFLKNKNRKYEELNAFQLEMTYKSLLKLGAEKTEFIKTTDRGFDAEGNKKPHSWNLVERESLLKWLL
;
A
#
# COMPACT_ATOMS: atom_id res chain seq x y z
N ASN A 1 -5.38 -20.39 -12.30
CA ASN A 1 -5.97 -19.51 -11.28
C ASN A 1 -4.96 -19.33 -10.16
N ILE A 2 -4.63 -18.07 -9.85
CA ILE A 2 -3.67 -17.71 -8.81
C ILE A 2 -4.27 -16.66 -7.87
N PHE A 3 -3.74 -16.60 -6.65
CA PHE A 3 -3.90 -15.47 -5.76
C PHE A 3 -2.57 -14.73 -5.68
N ILE A 4 -2.63 -13.41 -5.68
CA ILE A 4 -1.44 -12.56 -5.62
C ILE A 4 -1.52 -11.77 -4.32
N GLY A 5 -0.42 -11.66 -3.62
CA GLY A 5 -0.38 -10.87 -2.39
C GLY A 5 0.97 -10.29 -2.12
N GLY A 6 0.98 -9.21 -1.34
CA GLY A 6 2.21 -8.53 -0.99
C GLY A 6 2.10 -7.67 0.27
N PHE A 7 3.25 -7.45 0.89
CA PHE A 7 3.45 -6.58 2.03
C PHE A 7 4.32 -5.40 1.63
N SER A 8 4.07 -4.23 2.19
CA SER A 8 4.88 -3.04 1.93
C SER A 8 4.99 -2.77 0.41
N SER A 9 6.17 -2.53 -0.14
CA SER A 9 6.41 -2.35 -1.57
C SER A 9 5.92 -3.53 -2.42
N GLY A 10 5.98 -4.77 -1.89
CA GLY A 10 5.45 -5.96 -2.55
C GLY A 10 3.94 -5.91 -2.76
N GLY A 11 3.19 -5.21 -1.90
CA GLY A 11 1.75 -5.02 -2.08
C GLY A 11 1.43 -4.06 -3.24
N ASN A 12 2.22 -3.01 -3.45
CA ASN A 12 2.12 -2.15 -4.63
C ASN A 12 2.29 -2.98 -5.91
N LEU A 13 3.37 -3.77 -6.00
CA LEU A 13 3.63 -4.65 -7.14
C LEU A 13 2.51 -5.68 -7.35
N ALA A 14 1.97 -6.24 -6.27
CA ALA A 14 0.86 -7.20 -6.34
C ALA A 14 -0.39 -6.60 -6.97
N VAL A 15 -0.70 -5.34 -6.63
CA VAL A 15 -1.81 -4.58 -7.24
C VAL A 15 -1.58 -4.38 -8.73
N LEU A 16 -0.42 -3.83 -9.10
CA LEU A 16 -0.07 -3.55 -10.49
C LEU A 16 -0.09 -4.83 -11.34
N LEU A 17 0.52 -5.91 -10.85
CA LEU A 17 0.53 -7.21 -11.53
C LEU A 17 -0.88 -7.77 -11.71
N SER A 18 -1.71 -7.77 -10.66
CA SER A 18 -3.08 -8.26 -10.74
C SER A 18 -3.90 -7.48 -11.77
N ASN A 19 -3.83 -6.15 -11.72
CA ASN A 19 -4.54 -5.30 -12.67
C ASN A 19 -4.05 -5.54 -14.11
N TYR A 20 -2.74 -5.66 -14.33
CA TYR A 20 -2.14 -5.95 -15.63
C TYR A 20 -2.62 -7.30 -16.20
N LEU A 21 -2.57 -8.37 -15.40
CA LEU A 21 -3.00 -9.72 -15.85
C LEU A 21 -4.47 -9.74 -16.28
N ILE A 22 -5.34 -9.02 -15.58
CA ILE A 22 -6.76 -8.93 -15.90
C ILE A 22 -6.96 -8.07 -17.16
N LYS A 23 -6.35 -6.88 -17.18
CA LYS A 23 -6.42 -5.94 -18.32
C LYS A 23 -6.00 -6.58 -19.63
N THR A 24 -4.89 -7.33 -19.62
CA THR A 24 -4.34 -7.98 -20.82
C THR A 24 -4.96 -9.33 -21.14
N GLN A 25 -5.97 -9.77 -20.37
CA GLN A 25 -6.59 -11.09 -20.52
C GLN A 25 -5.55 -12.23 -20.53
N ASN A 26 -4.53 -12.12 -19.69
CA ASN A 26 -3.42 -13.08 -19.62
C ASN A 26 -3.93 -14.52 -19.38
N SER A 27 -3.16 -15.52 -19.79
CA SER A 27 -3.44 -16.93 -19.50
C SER A 27 -3.43 -17.24 -18.00
N LEU A 28 -2.61 -16.56 -17.23
CA LEU A 28 -2.65 -16.58 -15.77
C LEU A 28 -3.85 -15.75 -15.27
N LYS A 29 -4.80 -16.42 -14.61
CA LYS A 29 -6.01 -15.75 -14.10
C LYS A 29 -5.84 -15.42 -12.62
N SER A 30 -5.72 -14.13 -12.29
CA SER A 30 -5.82 -13.68 -10.90
C SER A 30 -7.26 -13.85 -10.42
N LYS A 31 -7.47 -14.62 -9.35
CA LYS A 31 -8.76 -14.80 -8.68
C LYS A 31 -8.96 -13.88 -7.48
N GLY A 32 -7.88 -13.43 -6.90
CA GLY A 32 -7.91 -12.53 -5.77
C GLY A 32 -6.56 -11.92 -5.46
N LEU A 33 -6.61 -10.79 -4.80
CA LEU A 33 -5.50 -9.97 -4.40
C LEU A 33 -5.59 -9.68 -2.90
N PHE A 34 -4.48 -9.83 -2.17
CA PHE A 34 -4.40 -9.31 -0.80
C PHE A 34 -3.16 -8.44 -0.63
N VAL A 35 -3.34 -7.35 0.09
CA VAL A 35 -2.32 -6.30 0.29
C VAL A 35 -2.20 -6.02 1.78
N VAL A 36 -0.98 -6.00 2.28
CA VAL A 36 -0.71 -5.81 3.70
C VAL A 36 0.17 -4.57 3.89
N ASP A 37 -0.40 -3.56 4.50
CA ASP A 37 0.23 -2.29 4.89
C ASP A 37 1.22 -1.74 3.86
N SER A 38 0.69 -1.43 2.67
CA SER A 38 1.46 -1.10 1.47
C SER A 38 1.26 0.35 1.05
N PRO A 39 2.32 1.04 0.59
CA PRO A 39 2.19 2.33 -0.08
C PRO A 39 1.60 2.13 -1.48
N LEU A 40 0.40 2.62 -1.70
CA LEU A 40 -0.32 2.51 -2.98
C LEU A 40 -0.30 3.80 -3.81
N ASP A 41 0.28 4.86 -3.25
CA ASP A 41 0.48 6.16 -3.88
C ASP A 41 1.95 6.56 -3.73
N LEU A 42 2.71 6.49 -4.82
CA LEU A 42 4.16 6.73 -4.79
C LEU A 42 4.50 8.22 -4.66
N GLU A 43 3.62 9.14 -5.07
CA GLU A 43 3.79 10.57 -4.82
C GLU A 43 3.76 10.83 -3.30
N ARG A 44 2.80 10.27 -2.59
CA ARG A 44 2.72 10.37 -1.13
C ARG A 44 3.87 9.67 -0.42
N LEU A 45 4.38 8.58 -0.98
CA LEU A 45 5.58 7.92 -0.45
C LEU A 45 6.81 8.82 -0.60
N TYR A 46 6.95 9.50 -1.74
CA TYR A 46 8.01 10.49 -1.96
C TYR A 46 7.92 11.66 -0.97
N ASP A 47 6.73 12.24 -0.83
CA ASP A 47 6.49 13.35 0.10
C ASP A 47 6.72 12.93 1.56
N GLY A 48 6.30 11.72 1.93
CA GLY A 48 6.54 11.13 3.24
C GLY A 48 8.04 10.97 3.54
N ALA A 49 8.81 10.48 2.57
CA ALA A 49 10.27 10.37 2.68
C ALA A 49 10.94 11.74 2.87
N ALA A 50 10.50 12.75 2.13
CA ALA A 50 11.00 14.12 2.27
C ALA A 50 10.69 14.72 3.67
N GLU A 51 9.49 14.45 4.19
CA GLU A 51 9.10 14.90 5.53
C GLU A 51 9.87 14.15 6.63
N ASP A 52 10.14 12.85 6.49
CA ASP A 52 10.94 12.09 7.47
C ASP A 52 12.37 12.63 7.56
N VAL A 53 13.01 12.91 6.43
CA VAL A 53 14.34 13.55 6.39
C VAL A 53 14.31 14.92 7.08
N LYS A 54 13.28 15.73 6.78
CA LYS A 54 13.11 17.07 7.36
C LYS A 54 12.82 17.04 8.87
N LYS A 55 11.93 16.14 9.31
CA LYS A 55 11.57 15.98 10.73
C LYS A 55 12.71 15.42 11.57
N ASN A 56 13.61 14.64 10.98
CA ASN A 56 14.78 14.04 11.62
C ASN A 56 14.43 13.30 12.94
N VAL A 57 13.36 12.48 12.89
CA VAL A 57 12.81 11.81 14.09
C VAL A 57 13.75 10.68 14.57
N SER A 58 14.38 9.96 13.66
CA SER A 58 15.36 8.92 13.93
C SER A 58 16.35 8.78 12.78
N GLU A 59 17.55 8.28 13.07
CA GLU A 59 18.59 8.01 12.05
C GLU A 59 18.05 7.05 10.97
N GLU A 60 17.41 5.95 11.38
CA GLU A 60 16.79 4.98 10.47
C GLU A 60 15.78 5.62 9.51
N ALA A 61 14.91 6.52 10.00
CA ALA A 61 13.91 7.20 9.18
C ALA A 61 14.56 8.17 8.17
N VAL A 62 15.66 8.83 8.58
CA VAL A 62 16.43 9.73 7.70
C VAL A 62 17.16 8.93 6.62
N GLU A 63 17.78 7.81 6.95
CA GLU A 63 18.48 6.95 6.00
C GLU A 63 17.51 6.36 4.98
N GLU A 64 16.38 5.79 5.43
CA GLU A 64 15.35 5.28 4.55
C GLU A 64 14.77 6.38 3.66
N GLY A 65 14.48 7.55 4.22
CA GLY A 65 13.98 8.71 3.48
C GLY A 65 14.94 9.16 2.39
N ASN A 66 16.22 9.31 2.71
CA ASN A 66 17.25 9.67 1.72
C ASN A 66 17.39 8.63 0.61
N TYR A 67 17.38 7.34 0.97
CA TYR A 67 17.40 6.25 -0.01
C TYR A 67 16.21 6.31 -0.98
N LEU A 68 14.98 6.47 -0.45
CA LEU A 68 13.78 6.58 -1.26
C LEU A 68 13.79 7.81 -2.17
N LEU A 69 14.20 8.97 -1.66
CA LEU A 69 14.31 10.19 -2.44
C LEU A 69 15.33 10.03 -3.58
N GLN A 70 16.49 9.43 -3.31
CA GLN A 70 17.50 9.16 -4.33
C GLN A 70 16.96 8.20 -5.40
N LEU A 71 16.33 7.09 -4.98
CA LEU A 71 15.74 6.11 -5.89
C LEU A 71 14.68 6.76 -6.79
N PHE A 72 13.71 7.47 -6.20
CA PHE A 72 12.65 8.08 -6.97
C PHE A 72 13.13 9.19 -7.90
N ASN A 73 14.05 10.05 -7.45
CA ASN A 73 14.61 11.10 -8.32
C ASN A 73 15.36 10.52 -9.52
N ASN A 74 16.05 9.39 -9.35
CA ASN A 74 16.77 8.72 -10.44
C ASN A 74 15.82 8.02 -11.41
N GLU A 75 14.80 7.31 -10.91
CA GLU A 75 13.93 6.46 -11.72
C GLU A 75 12.68 7.19 -12.26
N LEU A 76 12.10 8.10 -11.49
CA LEU A 76 10.82 8.74 -11.79
C LEU A 76 10.92 10.26 -11.96
N GLY A 77 11.97 10.87 -11.41
CA GLY A 77 12.10 12.32 -11.28
C GLY A 77 11.28 12.87 -10.11
N ASN A 78 11.34 14.19 -9.89
CA ASN A 78 10.52 14.85 -8.89
C ASN A 78 9.03 14.79 -9.30
N PRO A 79 8.10 14.41 -8.41
CA PRO A 79 6.68 14.26 -8.77
C PRO A 79 6.03 15.55 -9.26
N LYS A 80 6.50 16.73 -8.82
CA LYS A 80 5.98 18.02 -9.29
C LYS A 80 6.13 18.23 -10.79
N ASP A 81 7.20 17.68 -11.36
CA ASP A 81 7.54 17.85 -12.77
C ASP A 81 7.26 16.58 -13.60
N ASN A 82 7.10 15.43 -12.93
CA ASN A 82 7.03 14.11 -13.56
C ASN A 82 5.86 13.27 -13.07
N ILE A 83 4.71 13.88 -12.82
CA ILE A 83 3.54 13.21 -12.21
C ILE A 83 3.05 11.98 -13.01
N GLU A 84 3.22 11.99 -14.33
CA GLU A 84 2.81 10.86 -15.20
C GLU A 84 3.63 9.60 -14.93
N ASN A 85 4.90 9.71 -14.50
CA ASN A 85 5.71 8.56 -14.09
C ASN A 85 5.16 7.94 -12.80
N TYR A 86 4.76 8.76 -11.84
CA TYR A 86 4.11 8.32 -10.60
C TYR A 86 2.74 7.70 -10.86
N LYS A 87 1.96 8.29 -11.76
CA LYS A 87 0.66 7.76 -12.19
C LYS A 87 0.77 6.38 -12.83
N ALA A 88 1.84 6.14 -13.60
CA ALA A 88 2.08 4.85 -14.23
C ALA A 88 2.36 3.73 -13.21
N LEU A 89 3.01 4.03 -12.09
CA LEU A 89 3.50 3.06 -11.11
C LEU A 89 2.77 3.11 -9.76
N SER A 90 1.86 4.06 -9.53
CA SER A 90 1.00 4.05 -8.34
C SER A 90 -0.27 3.24 -8.64
N PRO A 91 -0.64 2.28 -7.79
CA PRO A 91 -1.97 1.66 -7.82
C PRO A 91 -3.10 2.69 -7.87
N TYR A 92 -3.08 3.64 -6.96
CA TYR A 92 -4.04 4.74 -6.92
C TYR A 92 -3.31 6.06 -6.61
N LEU A 93 -3.21 6.94 -7.60
CA LEU A 93 -2.61 8.26 -7.41
C LEU A 93 -3.71 9.26 -7.02
N MET A 94 -3.70 9.69 -5.75
CA MET A 94 -4.78 10.46 -5.14
C MET A 94 -4.84 11.91 -5.64
N SER A 95 -3.69 12.54 -5.92
CA SER A 95 -3.61 13.93 -6.35
C SER A 95 -4.40 14.22 -7.63
N CYS A 96 -4.52 13.26 -8.53
CA CYS A 96 -5.30 13.36 -9.76
C CYS A 96 -6.43 12.32 -9.88
N ASP A 97 -6.77 11.65 -8.78
CA ASP A 97 -7.80 10.58 -8.73
C ASP A 97 -7.61 9.49 -9.79
N SER A 98 -6.34 9.15 -10.10
CA SER A 98 -6.04 8.17 -11.13
C SER A 98 -6.26 6.75 -10.65
N LYS A 99 -7.20 6.06 -11.28
CA LYS A 99 -7.63 4.68 -11.00
C LYS A 99 -7.18 3.67 -12.04
N GLN A 100 -6.36 4.09 -13.01
CA GLN A 100 -5.97 3.25 -14.17
C GLN A 100 -5.35 1.90 -13.79
N ASN A 101 -4.69 1.85 -12.62
CA ASN A 101 -3.99 0.66 -12.14
C ASN A 101 -4.81 -0.17 -11.14
N ILE A 102 -6.09 0.20 -10.88
CA ILE A 102 -7.01 -0.56 -10.02
C ILE A 102 -8.35 -0.84 -10.69
N GLU A 103 -8.66 -0.27 -11.85
CA GLU A 103 -9.99 -0.32 -12.47
C GLU A 103 -10.46 -1.73 -12.83
N TYR A 104 -9.53 -2.64 -13.16
CA TYR A 104 -9.83 -4.02 -13.52
C TYR A 104 -9.99 -4.92 -12.30
N LEU A 105 -9.53 -4.50 -11.12
CA LEU A 105 -9.62 -5.26 -9.87
C LEU A 105 -11.06 -5.49 -9.40
N LYS A 106 -12.04 -4.70 -9.91
CA LYS A 106 -13.47 -4.90 -9.63
C LYS A 106 -13.98 -6.30 -9.99
N ASN A 107 -13.25 -7.03 -10.83
CA ASN A 107 -13.64 -8.35 -11.30
C ASN A 107 -13.14 -9.50 -10.40
N ILE A 108 -12.36 -9.20 -9.38
CA ILE A 108 -11.78 -10.20 -8.46
C ILE A 108 -12.07 -9.83 -7.00
N LYS A 109 -11.84 -10.76 -6.09
CA LYS A 109 -11.88 -10.44 -4.66
C LYS A 109 -10.57 -9.75 -4.23
N VAL A 110 -10.70 -8.69 -3.43
CA VAL A 110 -9.57 -7.90 -2.93
C VAL A 110 -9.65 -7.80 -1.42
N ARG A 111 -8.54 -7.95 -0.74
CA ARG A 111 -8.45 -7.80 0.71
C ARG A 111 -7.26 -6.90 1.07
N LEU A 112 -7.52 -5.82 1.80
CA LEU A 112 -6.53 -4.82 2.21
C LEU A 112 -6.41 -4.85 3.73
N TYR A 113 -5.19 -5.01 4.25
CA TYR A 113 -4.91 -5.08 5.68
C TYR A 113 -4.05 -3.91 6.14
N CYS A 114 -4.38 -3.33 7.29
CA CYS A 114 -3.53 -2.36 7.99
C CYS A 114 -3.77 -2.39 9.50
N GLU A 115 -2.83 -1.84 10.25
CA GLU A 115 -2.97 -1.55 11.68
C GLU A 115 -2.64 -0.08 11.94
N PRO A 116 -3.64 0.84 11.88
CA PRO A 116 -3.42 2.27 12.08
C PRO A 116 -3.38 2.60 13.58
N ASP A 117 -2.35 2.14 14.28
CA ASP A 117 -2.12 2.51 15.68
C ASP A 117 -1.61 3.96 15.77
N LEU A 118 -2.55 4.89 15.81
CA LEU A 118 -2.26 6.32 15.76
C LEU A 118 -1.41 6.80 16.93
N GLU A 119 -1.62 6.25 18.11
CA GLU A 119 -0.84 6.60 19.29
C GLU A 119 0.62 6.17 19.11
N TRP A 120 0.84 4.94 18.65
CA TRP A 120 2.15 4.42 18.35
C TRP A 120 2.86 5.22 17.25
N PHE A 121 2.19 5.49 16.13
CA PHE A 121 2.77 6.24 15.01
C PHE A 121 3.09 7.68 15.38
N LEU A 122 2.22 8.35 16.12
CA LEU A 122 2.47 9.71 16.60
C LEU A 122 3.69 9.75 17.52
N LYS A 123 3.75 8.82 18.49
CA LYS A 123 4.83 8.76 19.48
C LYS A 123 6.19 8.39 18.87
N ASN A 124 6.23 7.40 17.96
CA ASN A 124 7.47 6.78 17.50
C ASN A 124 7.95 7.29 16.13
N LYS A 125 7.05 7.82 15.30
CA LYS A 125 7.35 8.27 13.94
C LYS A 125 6.89 9.70 13.66
N ASN A 126 6.26 10.38 14.63
CA ASN A 126 5.67 11.71 14.48
C ASN A 126 4.79 11.82 13.22
N ARG A 127 3.96 10.79 12.98
CA ARG A 127 3.07 10.68 11.82
C ARG A 127 1.61 10.68 12.23
N LYS A 128 0.80 11.42 11.48
CA LYS A 128 -0.66 11.44 11.57
C LYS A 128 -1.26 10.38 10.64
N TYR A 129 -2.57 10.13 10.78
CA TYR A 129 -3.27 9.11 9.98
C TYR A 129 -3.09 9.29 8.47
N GLU A 130 -3.19 10.52 7.99
CA GLU A 130 -3.06 10.85 6.57
C GLU A 130 -1.66 10.55 6.00
N GLU A 131 -0.65 10.41 6.86
CA GLU A 131 0.73 10.09 6.49
C GLU A 131 1.02 8.58 6.50
N LEU A 132 0.02 7.75 6.86
CA LEU A 132 0.18 6.29 6.97
C LEU A 132 -0.26 5.56 5.69
N ASN A 133 0.32 4.37 5.46
CA ASN A 133 -0.17 3.43 4.46
C ASN A 133 -1.65 3.09 4.66
N ALA A 134 -2.11 3.02 5.91
CA ALA A 134 -3.50 2.79 6.26
C ALA A 134 -4.47 3.77 5.59
N PHE A 135 -4.11 5.05 5.51
CA PHE A 135 -4.90 6.06 4.80
C PHE A 135 -4.95 5.79 3.30
N GLN A 136 -3.81 5.46 2.69
CA GLN A 136 -3.74 5.14 1.27
C GLN A 136 -4.58 3.90 0.93
N LEU A 137 -4.50 2.86 1.76
CA LEU A 137 -5.32 1.65 1.64
C LEU A 137 -6.81 1.95 1.78
N GLU A 138 -7.21 2.81 2.74
CA GLU A 138 -8.60 3.23 2.92
C GLU A 138 -9.13 3.99 1.70
N MET A 139 -8.33 4.92 1.16
CA MET A 139 -8.72 5.69 -0.02
C MET A 139 -8.81 4.81 -1.27
N THR A 140 -7.89 3.85 -1.42
CA THR A 140 -7.94 2.84 -2.48
C THR A 140 -9.19 1.96 -2.34
N TYR A 141 -9.50 1.49 -1.13
CA TYR A 141 -10.75 0.75 -0.84
C TYR A 141 -11.99 1.52 -1.28
N LYS A 142 -12.11 2.78 -0.84
CA LYS A 142 -13.23 3.65 -1.23
C LYS A 142 -13.33 3.84 -2.76
N SER A 143 -12.18 3.97 -3.43
CA SER A 143 -12.11 4.06 -4.88
C SER A 143 -12.55 2.77 -5.58
N LEU A 144 -12.12 1.60 -5.08
CA LEU A 144 -12.56 0.30 -5.59
C LEU A 144 -14.06 0.11 -5.46
N LEU A 145 -14.66 0.48 -4.33
CA LEU A 145 -16.12 0.43 -4.15
C LEU A 145 -16.85 1.32 -5.16
N LYS A 146 -16.34 2.53 -5.42
CA LYS A 146 -16.91 3.43 -6.45
C LYS A 146 -16.79 2.86 -7.86
N LEU A 147 -15.82 1.98 -8.13
CA LEU A 147 -15.67 1.25 -9.39
C LEU A 147 -16.55 -0.01 -9.48
N GLY A 148 -17.32 -0.32 -8.43
CA GLY A 148 -18.19 -1.49 -8.36
C GLY A 148 -17.48 -2.78 -7.90
N ALA A 149 -16.36 -2.67 -7.21
CA ALA A 149 -15.60 -3.80 -6.65
C ALA A 149 -16.26 -4.30 -5.33
N GLU A 150 -17.46 -4.87 -5.42
CA GLU A 150 -18.26 -5.30 -4.25
C GLU A 150 -17.58 -6.38 -3.38
N LYS A 151 -16.61 -7.11 -3.94
CA LYS A 151 -15.86 -8.16 -3.23
C LYS A 151 -14.56 -7.63 -2.62
N THR A 152 -14.52 -6.34 -2.29
CA THR A 152 -13.36 -5.72 -1.63
C THR A 152 -13.57 -5.61 -0.13
N GLU A 153 -12.63 -6.09 0.64
CA GLU A 153 -12.61 -6.03 2.11
C GLU A 153 -11.46 -5.13 2.57
N PHE A 154 -11.73 -4.28 3.56
CA PHE A 154 -10.71 -3.47 4.23
C PHE A 154 -10.67 -3.84 5.71
N ILE A 155 -9.56 -4.44 6.14
CA ILE A 155 -9.38 -5.01 7.47
C ILE A 155 -8.39 -4.15 8.26
N LYS A 156 -8.94 -3.39 9.21
CA LYS A 156 -8.17 -2.69 10.23
C LYS A 156 -7.98 -3.62 11.41
N THR A 157 -6.73 -3.97 11.70
CA THR A 157 -6.40 -4.78 12.87
C THR A 157 -6.05 -3.90 14.07
N THR A 158 -6.08 -4.51 15.25
CA THR A 158 -5.66 -3.91 16.51
C THR A 158 -4.85 -4.94 17.27
N ASP A 159 -3.70 -4.52 17.82
CA ASP A 159 -2.81 -5.36 18.62
C ASP A 159 -2.38 -6.68 17.97
N ARG A 160 -2.10 -6.61 16.65
CA ARG A 160 -1.56 -7.70 15.84
C ARG A 160 -0.12 -7.45 15.40
N GLY A 161 0.26 -6.19 15.20
CA GLY A 161 1.57 -5.79 14.72
C GLY A 161 2.64 -5.89 15.82
N PHE A 162 3.22 -7.08 16.00
CA PHE A 162 4.35 -7.31 16.89
C PHE A 162 5.45 -8.07 16.13
N ASP A 163 6.73 -7.82 16.51
CA ASP A 163 7.85 -8.64 16.04
C ASP A 163 7.99 -9.95 16.85
N ALA A 164 9.03 -10.72 16.57
CA ALA A 164 9.29 -12.00 17.24
C ALA A 164 9.66 -11.82 18.72
N GLU A 165 10.20 -10.67 19.07
CA GLU A 165 10.60 -10.27 20.42
C GLU A 165 9.45 -9.68 21.23
N GLY A 166 8.27 -9.51 20.63
CA GLY A 166 7.08 -8.95 21.27
C GLY A 166 7.02 -7.43 21.28
N ASN A 167 7.89 -6.74 20.53
CA ASN A 167 7.82 -5.30 20.40
C ASN A 167 6.73 -4.91 19.40
N LYS A 168 6.01 -3.82 19.70
CA LYS A 168 4.98 -3.30 18.81
C LYS A 168 5.58 -2.83 17.48
N LYS A 169 5.11 -3.40 16.39
CA LYS A 169 5.53 -3.12 15.03
C LYS A 169 4.32 -3.15 14.08
N PRO A 170 3.52 -2.06 14.01
CA PRO A 170 2.31 -2.02 13.21
C PRO A 170 2.53 -2.27 11.70
N HIS A 171 3.71 -1.93 11.18
CA HIS A 171 4.13 -2.30 9.84
C HIS A 171 4.71 -3.72 9.83
N SER A 172 3.86 -4.73 9.65
CA SER A 172 4.24 -6.14 9.81
C SER A 172 3.33 -7.09 9.01
N TRP A 173 3.86 -8.24 8.59
CA TRP A 173 3.07 -9.37 8.08
C TRP A 173 2.14 -9.97 9.13
N ASN A 174 2.42 -9.78 10.42
CA ASN A 174 1.65 -10.35 11.53
C ASN A 174 0.24 -9.75 11.64
N LEU A 175 -0.07 -8.69 10.88
CA LEU A 175 -1.44 -8.16 10.74
C LEU A 175 -2.40 -9.20 10.14
N VAL A 176 -1.88 -10.18 9.40
CA VAL A 176 -2.70 -11.16 8.71
C VAL A 176 -3.01 -12.34 9.63
N GLU A 177 -4.29 -12.54 9.91
CA GLU A 177 -4.75 -13.77 10.55
C GLU A 177 -4.77 -14.89 9.51
N ARG A 178 -3.89 -15.89 9.68
CA ARG A 178 -3.59 -16.91 8.68
C ARG A 178 -4.80 -17.79 8.31
N GLU A 179 -5.57 -18.23 9.31
CA GLU A 179 -6.74 -19.06 9.05
C GLU A 179 -7.83 -18.29 8.30
N SER A 180 -8.06 -17.02 8.64
CA SER A 180 -8.98 -16.15 7.95
C SER A 180 -8.56 -15.92 6.51
N LEU A 181 -7.25 -15.69 6.27
CA LEU A 181 -6.75 -15.56 4.90
C LEU A 181 -6.92 -16.87 4.12
N LEU A 182 -6.56 -18.03 4.69
CA LEU A 182 -6.73 -19.33 4.02
C LEU A 182 -8.20 -19.59 3.66
N LYS A 183 -9.13 -19.35 4.58
CA LYS A 183 -10.58 -19.47 4.29
C LYS A 183 -11.03 -18.52 3.18
N TRP A 184 -10.45 -17.33 3.13
CA TRP A 184 -10.78 -16.36 2.08
C TRP A 184 -10.19 -16.75 0.72
N LEU A 185 -9.04 -17.42 0.68
CA LEU A 185 -8.43 -17.93 -0.57
C LEU A 185 -9.23 -19.06 -1.20
N LEU A 186 -9.86 -19.90 -0.40
CA LEU A 186 -10.71 -21.04 -0.84
C LEU A 186 -12.10 -20.57 -1.29
#